data_4a40bce79ffc4529777c3c3e8cfadf69
#
_entry.id   4a40bce79ffc4529777c3c3e8cfadf69
#
_cell.length_a   1.000
_cell.length_b   1.000
_cell.length_c   1.000
_cell.angle_alpha   90.00
_cell.angle_beta   90.00
_cell.angle_gamma   90.00
#
_symmetry.space_group_name_H-M   'P 1'
#
loop_
_entity.id
_entity.type
_entity.pdbx_description
1 polymer ?
#
loop_
_entity_poly.entity_id
_entity_poly.type
_entity_poly.pdbx_seq_one_letter_code
_entity_poly.pdbx_strand_id
1 'polypeptide(L)'
;MNGLDLSRRELIASALVLPLLSGFRQPEPTSLPTLPDIRKAPYRVIGGDGADGVTATREWDALGHRCVSRVTNTSKKPVALNEIVLFDVDVRAMGGSTRVYGEGFQMLSQNGGTLEHPTDLGSYTDAKHYKLPSPAGTSTFYGLLTLAPPSAGASGTDGRVIEPTGWILAFTSCRRFSGLFRLRGGSSLEVVVDTEGLTLGPGQTWELEEFSSAIGSTMDLRRLAERLAANHPPIMSRRPPTGWCSWYCFGPRVTAKQVLDNLDVISTTIPGLAYVQIDDGYQSAMGDWLETGAAFGGDVRKVLDEIRRKGFQPAIWVAPFVAEEASHVFQQHRDWFVKDIDGSPLRSDKVTFGGWRKGPWYVLDGTHPDVQAHFEHVFSTMRKDWGVTYFKLDANFWGAIHGGRFHDAKATRVEAYRRGMQAIRRGAGEGFLLGCNHPIWPSLGLIHGSRSSNDIKRTWDRIKTTAQQNLLRNWQNGTLWWNDPDAIVLTGELPEDEFLFHATAIYATGGMLLSGDDLTAMPAPRMATLKKLLPPTGVPAIFQDQNLRVGIVPLPATRMVCLFNWEDVPMTLSARLPRRLSVTDFWSGAPMGRHDVITIADMPAHSARLLECVDA
;
A
#
# COMPACT_ATOMS: atom_id res chain seq x y z
N MET A 1 -30.44 29.09 -15.93
CA MET A 1 -29.75 29.14 -17.21
C MET A 1 -28.38 29.72 -16.99
N ASN A 2 -27.35 28.91 -16.95
CA ASN A 2 -25.97 29.20 -17.32
C ASN A 2 -25.24 27.84 -17.25
N GLY A 3 -25.02 27.28 -18.45
CA GLY A 3 -24.29 26.05 -18.64
C GLY A 3 -22.80 26.29 -18.42
N LEU A 4 -22.19 25.46 -17.62
CA LEU A 4 -20.73 25.34 -17.50
C LEU A 4 -20.24 24.43 -18.62
N ASP A 5 -19.66 25.08 -19.63
CA ASP A 5 -18.96 24.48 -20.76
C ASP A 5 -17.64 23.88 -20.24
N LEU A 6 -17.58 22.57 -20.06
CA LEU A 6 -16.35 21.85 -19.74
C LEU A 6 -15.51 21.74 -21.01
N SER A 7 -14.42 22.49 -21.05
CA SER A 7 -13.55 22.61 -22.21
C SER A 7 -12.88 21.26 -22.56
N ARG A 8 -12.83 20.96 -23.87
CA ARG A 8 -12.18 19.79 -24.52
C ARG A 8 -10.70 19.54 -24.13
N ARG A 9 -10.12 20.34 -23.25
CA ARG A 9 -8.72 20.18 -22.78
C ARG A 9 -8.57 19.22 -21.61
N GLU A 10 -9.61 18.90 -20.85
CA GLU A 10 -9.54 18.00 -19.69
C GLU A 10 -9.71 16.51 -20.04
N LEU A 11 -10.28 16.22 -21.21
CA LEU A 11 -10.41 14.84 -21.74
C LEU A 11 -9.14 14.30 -22.43
N ILE A 12 -8.13 15.18 -22.67
CA ILE A 12 -6.93 14.81 -23.44
C ILE A 12 -5.81 14.24 -22.52
N ALA A 13 -5.84 14.53 -21.22
CA ALA A 13 -4.79 14.06 -20.31
C ALA A 13 -4.85 12.56 -19.98
N SER A 14 -6.03 11.93 -20.10
CA SER A 14 -6.18 10.48 -19.85
C SER A 14 -6.04 9.61 -21.11
N ALA A 15 -6.14 10.21 -22.30
CA ALA A 15 -6.12 9.49 -23.58
C ALA A 15 -4.73 9.42 -24.25
N LEU A 16 -3.75 10.19 -23.78
CA LEU A 16 -2.44 10.33 -24.45
C LEU A 16 -1.36 9.35 -23.98
N VAL A 17 -1.64 8.51 -22.97
CA VAL A 17 -0.67 7.46 -22.53
C VAL A 17 -0.80 6.17 -23.35
N LEU A 18 -1.93 5.92 -23.99
CA LEU A 18 -2.18 4.68 -24.73
C LEU A 18 -1.48 4.52 -26.11
N PRO A 19 -1.20 5.57 -26.91
CA PRO A 19 -0.56 5.36 -28.22
C PRO A 19 0.94 5.09 -28.18
N LEU A 20 1.63 5.40 -27.08
CA LEU A 20 3.09 5.23 -27.00
C LEU A 20 3.52 3.78 -26.66
N LEU A 21 2.58 2.92 -26.29
CA LEU A 21 2.83 1.48 -26.02
C LEU A 21 2.50 0.57 -27.23
N SER A 22 1.89 1.10 -28.28
CA SER A 22 1.49 0.31 -29.46
C SER A 22 2.63 -0.15 -30.36
N GLY A 23 3.89 0.17 -30.04
CA GLY A 23 5.08 -0.33 -30.74
C GLY A 23 5.63 -1.66 -30.25
N PHE A 24 5.12 -2.20 -29.14
CA PHE A 24 5.53 -3.49 -28.63
C PHE A 24 4.65 -4.59 -29.24
N ARG A 25 5.12 -5.23 -30.33
CA ARG A 25 4.58 -6.54 -30.72
C ARG A 25 4.77 -7.49 -29.52
N GLN A 26 3.68 -8.02 -29.00
CA GLN A 26 3.75 -9.11 -28.03
C GLN A 26 4.51 -10.28 -28.67
N PRO A 27 5.52 -10.84 -28.00
CA PRO A 27 6.12 -12.10 -28.44
C PRO A 27 5.09 -13.21 -28.35
N GLU A 28 5.18 -14.22 -29.24
CA GLU A 28 4.36 -15.42 -29.10
C GLU A 28 4.61 -16.08 -27.75
N PRO A 29 3.58 -16.48 -27.02
CA PRO A 29 3.74 -17.02 -25.68
C PRO A 29 4.54 -18.31 -25.74
N THR A 30 5.68 -18.37 -25.03
CA THR A 30 6.22 -19.65 -24.57
C THR A 30 5.07 -20.38 -23.88
N SER A 31 4.87 -21.67 -24.19
CA SER A 31 3.75 -22.47 -23.70
C SER A 31 3.49 -22.21 -22.22
N LEU A 32 2.39 -21.54 -21.93
CA LEU A 32 1.94 -21.30 -20.55
C LEU A 32 1.75 -22.66 -19.87
N PRO A 33 2.13 -22.81 -18.60
CA PRO A 33 1.74 -23.99 -17.85
C PRO A 33 0.21 -24.12 -17.96
N THR A 34 -0.27 -25.35 -18.10
CA THR A 34 -1.71 -25.60 -18.21
C THR A 34 -2.40 -25.10 -16.94
N LEU A 35 -3.03 -23.92 -17.03
CA LEU A 35 -3.76 -23.36 -15.91
C LEU A 35 -5.05 -24.17 -15.69
N PRO A 36 -5.39 -24.44 -14.42
CA PRO A 36 -6.65 -25.10 -14.11
C PRO A 36 -7.84 -24.22 -14.49
N ASP A 37 -8.92 -24.82 -14.99
CA ASP A 37 -10.17 -24.09 -15.25
C ASP A 37 -10.89 -23.81 -13.91
N ILE A 38 -10.60 -22.67 -13.33
CA ILE A 38 -11.16 -22.24 -12.03
C ILE A 38 -12.70 -22.26 -12.01
N ARG A 39 -13.36 -22.08 -13.16
CA ARG A 39 -14.82 -22.06 -13.25
C ARG A 39 -15.45 -23.41 -12.90
N LYS A 40 -14.71 -24.50 -13.08
CA LYS A 40 -15.12 -25.87 -12.76
C LYS A 40 -14.78 -26.30 -11.33
N ALA A 41 -13.99 -25.50 -10.61
CA ALA A 41 -13.58 -25.83 -9.25
C ALA A 41 -14.81 -25.92 -8.31
N PRO A 42 -14.83 -26.86 -7.36
CA PRO A 42 -15.91 -26.96 -6.38
C PRO A 42 -15.92 -25.77 -5.44
N TYR A 43 -17.07 -25.51 -4.82
CA TYR A 43 -17.20 -24.58 -3.70
C TYR A 43 -17.54 -25.34 -2.42
N ARG A 44 -17.28 -24.72 -1.27
CA ARG A 44 -17.66 -25.23 0.06
C ARG A 44 -18.14 -24.09 0.95
N VAL A 45 -19.15 -24.37 1.77
CA VAL A 45 -19.65 -23.48 2.81
C VAL A 45 -19.14 -23.99 4.16
N ILE A 46 -18.46 -23.15 4.92
CA ILE A 46 -17.94 -23.50 6.24
C ILE A 46 -18.71 -22.68 7.28
N GLY A 47 -19.41 -23.37 8.17
CA GLY A 47 -20.26 -22.72 9.17
C GLY A 47 -20.70 -23.66 10.26
N GLY A 48 -21.64 -23.19 11.10
CA GLY A 48 -22.30 -23.97 12.15
C GLY A 48 -23.32 -24.96 11.62
N ASP A 49 -24.14 -25.49 12.53
CA ASP A 49 -25.22 -26.41 12.19
C ASP A 49 -26.15 -25.83 11.14
N GLY A 50 -26.44 -26.62 10.08
CA GLY A 50 -27.28 -26.20 8.98
C GLY A 50 -26.57 -25.55 7.80
N ALA A 51 -25.23 -25.49 7.79
CA ALA A 51 -24.46 -24.97 6.66
C ALA A 51 -24.74 -25.72 5.33
N ASP A 52 -25.16 -27.00 5.39
CA ASP A 52 -25.60 -27.78 4.24
C ASP A 52 -26.86 -27.20 3.57
N GLY A 53 -27.65 -26.40 4.29
CA GLY A 53 -28.80 -25.67 3.75
C GLY A 53 -28.45 -24.33 3.12
N VAL A 54 -27.14 -24.01 2.96
CA VAL A 54 -26.69 -22.79 2.29
C VAL A 54 -26.12 -23.14 0.92
N THR A 55 -26.66 -22.51 -0.12
CA THR A 55 -26.22 -22.70 -1.50
C THR A 55 -25.44 -21.49 -1.99
N ALA A 56 -24.47 -21.72 -2.88
CA ALA A 56 -23.73 -20.65 -3.53
C ALA A 56 -23.96 -20.66 -5.04
N THR A 57 -24.12 -19.47 -5.63
CA THR A 57 -24.11 -19.24 -7.07
C THR A 57 -22.90 -18.42 -7.46
N ARG A 58 -22.35 -18.65 -8.65
CA ARG A 58 -21.17 -17.99 -9.19
C ARG A 58 -21.46 -17.60 -10.64
N GLU A 59 -21.60 -16.31 -10.87
CA GLU A 59 -21.96 -15.75 -12.18
C GLU A 59 -20.72 -15.07 -12.79
N TRP A 60 -20.23 -15.64 -13.89
CA TRP A 60 -19.11 -15.09 -14.63
C TRP A 60 -19.56 -14.13 -15.71
N ASP A 61 -18.78 -13.08 -15.95
CA ASP A 61 -19.00 -12.22 -17.11
C ASP A 61 -18.78 -12.99 -18.44
N ALA A 62 -19.19 -12.37 -19.56
CA ALA A 62 -19.11 -13.01 -20.88
C ALA A 62 -17.67 -13.42 -21.30
N LEU A 63 -16.64 -12.74 -20.75
CA LEU A 63 -15.24 -13.05 -21.01
C LEU A 63 -14.67 -14.07 -20.02
N GLY A 64 -15.41 -14.40 -18.96
CA GLY A 64 -14.97 -15.33 -17.92
C GLY A 64 -13.86 -14.79 -17.02
N HIS A 65 -13.73 -13.46 -16.94
CA HIS A 65 -12.70 -12.81 -16.14
C HIS A 65 -13.19 -12.34 -14.76
N ARG A 66 -14.50 -12.13 -14.59
CA ARG A 66 -15.08 -11.62 -13.34
C ARG A 66 -16.20 -12.54 -12.88
N CYS A 67 -16.24 -12.77 -11.58
CA CYS A 67 -17.24 -13.60 -10.92
C CYS A 67 -17.91 -12.82 -9.80
N VAL A 68 -19.22 -12.71 -9.87
CA VAL A 68 -20.08 -12.28 -8.76
C VAL A 68 -20.68 -13.52 -8.12
N SER A 69 -20.48 -13.67 -6.83
CA SER A 69 -20.95 -14.83 -6.08
C SER A 69 -22.02 -14.43 -5.07
N ARG A 70 -23.02 -15.28 -4.88
CA ARG A 70 -24.08 -15.08 -3.88
C ARG A 70 -24.25 -16.36 -3.08
N VAL A 71 -24.52 -16.20 -1.79
CA VAL A 71 -24.88 -17.31 -0.90
C VAL A 71 -26.28 -17.10 -0.35
N THR A 72 -27.09 -18.14 -0.40
CA THR A 72 -28.51 -18.13 0.02
C THR A 72 -28.77 -19.22 1.04
N ASN A 73 -29.33 -18.85 2.19
CA ASN A 73 -29.81 -19.82 3.17
C ASN A 73 -31.19 -20.34 2.75
N THR A 74 -31.22 -21.55 2.23
CA THR A 74 -32.48 -22.23 1.81
C THR A 74 -33.13 -23.01 2.95
N SER A 75 -32.48 -23.05 4.13
CA SER A 75 -33.02 -23.73 5.32
C SER A 75 -34.05 -22.86 6.06
N LYS A 76 -34.74 -23.46 7.02
CA LYS A 76 -35.73 -22.77 7.87
C LYS A 76 -35.12 -22.15 9.14
N LYS A 77 -33.79 -22.28 9.35
CA LYS A 77 -33.08 -21.79 10.55
C LYS A 77 -31.98 -20.80 10.17
N PRO A 78 -31.67 -19.83 11.02
CA PRO A 78 -30.46 -19.02 10.85
C PRO A 78 -29.22 -19.90 10.90
N VAL A 79 -28.24 -19.59 10.05
CA VAL A 79 -26.95 -20.31 9.95
C VAL A 79 -25.80 -19.35 10.13
N ALA A 80 -24.91 -19.61 11.10
CA ALA A 80 -23.67 -18.89 11.25
C ALA A 80 -22.67 -19.36 10.19
N LEU A 81 -22.09 -18.43 9.42
CA LEU A 81 -21.15 -18.72 8.33
C LEU A 81 -19.78 -18.17 8.67
N ASN A 82 -18.80 -19.04 8.76
CA ASN A 82 -17.42 -18.64 9.02
C ASN A 82 -16.69 -18.23 7.74
N GLU A 83 -16.80 -19.04 6.70
CA GLU A 83 -16.11 -18.84 5.43
C GLU A 83 -16.89 -19.46 4.27
N ILE A 84 -16.73 -18.85 3.11
CA ILE A 84 -17.17 -19.42 1.83
C ILE A 84 -15.93 -19.67 0.97
N VAL A 85 -15.56 -20.92 0.76
CA VAL A 85 -14.56 -21.30 -0.24
C VAL A 85 -15.24 -21.24 -1.59
N LEU A 86 -14.97 -20.20 -2.37
CA LEU A 86 -15.57 -20.01 -3.70
C LEU A 86 -15.03 -21.00 -4.72
N PHE A 87 -13.73 -21.27 -4.65
CA PHE A 87 -13.03 -22.16 -5.57
C PHE A 87 -11.95 -22.93 -4.81
N ASP A 88 -11.91 -24.24 -4.99
CA ASP A 88 -10.85 -25.13 -4.51
C ASP A 88 -10.15 -25.74 -5.73
N VAL A 89 -8.90 -25.32 -5.97
CA VAL A 89 -8.19 -25.53 -7.23
C VAL A 89 -6.94 -26.34 -7.00
N ASP A 90 -6.74 -27.42 -7.77
CA ASP A 90 -5.47 -28.14 -7.82
C ASP A 90 -4.45 -27.38 -8.68
N VAL A 91 -3.33 -26.97 -8.06
CA VAL A 91 -2.26 -26.20 -8.70
C VAL A 91 -0.97 -26.99 -8.90
N ARG A 92 -0.97 -28.31 -8.65
CA ARG A 92 0.24 -29.16 -8.79
C ARG A 92 0.85 -29.12 -10.17
N ALA A 93 0.03 -28.99 -11.22
CA ALA A 93 0.48 -28.91 -12.61
C ALA A 93 1.31 -27.63 -12.90
N MET A 94 1.24 -26.61 -12.06
CA MET A 94 2.05 -25.38 -12.21
C MET A 94 3.51 -25.58 -11.81
N GLY A 95 3.80 -26.58 -10.98
CA GLY A 95 5.15 -26.88 -10.48
C GLY A 95 5.59 -26.02 -9.30
N GLY A 96 6.37 -26.59 -8.38
CA GLY A 96 6.80 -25.97 -7.13
C GLY A 96 7.64 -24.70 -7.30
N SER A 97 8.35 -24.55 -8.42
CA SER A 97 9.16 -23.37 -8.75
C SER A 97 8.36 -22.17 -9.28
N THR A 98 7.04 -22.32 -9.48
CA THR A 98 6.17 -21.21 -9.85
C THR A 98 6.30 -20.07 -8.84
N ARG A 99 6.59 -18.87 -9.31
CA ARG A 99 6.77 -17.68 -8.46
C ARG A 99 5.42 -17.20 -7.93
N VAL A 100 5.44 -16.80 -6.68
CA VAL A 100 4.30 -16.25 -5.95
C VAL A 100 4.56 -14.79 -5.64
N TYR A 101 3.56 -13.95 -5.85
CA TYR A 101 3.47 -12.62 -5.25
C TYR A 101 2.05 -12.43 -4.74
N GLY A 102 1.91 -11.92 -3.52
CA GLY A 102 0.61 -11.66 -2.91
C GLY A 102 0.65 -10.58 -1.85
N GLU A 103 -0.50 -9.96 -1.62
CA GLU A 103 -0.66 -8.94 -0.60
C GLU A 103 -1.09 -9.56 0.73
N GLY A 104 -0.70 -8.91 1.83
CA GLY A 104 -1.23 -9.18 3.15
C GLY A 104 -2.56 -8.44 3.38
N PHE A 105 -3.20 -8.71 4.52
CA PHE A 105 -4.36 -7.95 4.95
C PHE A 105 -3.99 -6.50 5.25
N GLN A 106 -2.88 -6.29 5.96
CA GLN A 106 -2.35 -4.97 6.27
C GLN A 106 -1.04 -4.70 5.49
N MET A 107 -0.73 -3.44 5.26
CA MET A 107 0.31 -3.00 4.32
C MET A 107 1.74 -3.41 4.68
N LEU A 108 2.06 -3.71 5.94
CA LEU A 108 3.39 -4.19 6.36
C LEU A 108 3.63 -5.66 5.99
N SER A 109 2.56 -6.42 5.65
CA SER A 109 2.64 -7.81 5.21
C SER A 109 2.56 -7.88 3.69
N GLN A 110 3.55 -8.50 3.09
CA GLN A 110 3.65 -8.74 1.66
C GLN A 110 4.42 -10.04 1.44
N ASN A 111 4.01 -10.83 0.49
CA ASN A 111 4.53 -12.17 0.30
C ASN A 111 5.10 -12.37 -1.10
N GLY A 112 6.12 -13.20 -1.19
CA GLY A 112 6.77 -13.61 -2.43
C GLY A 112 7.21 -15.07 -2.39
N GLY A 113 8.30 -15.39 -3.06
CA GLY A 113 8.87 -16.73 -3.10
C GLY A 113 8.29 -17.61 -4.20
N THR A 114 8.09 -18.89 -3.91
CA THR A 114 7.56 -19.88 -4.84
C THR A 114 6.39 -20.64 -4.24
N LEU A 115 5.64 -21.38 -5.07
CA LEU A 115 4.54 -22.23 -4.60
C LEU A 115 4.98 -23.23 -3.51
N GLU A 116 6.18 -23.78 -3.65
CA GLU A 116 6.74 -24.72 -2.68
C GLU A 116 7.25 -24.00 -1.43
N HIS A 117 7.80 -22.79 -1.60
CA HIS A 117 8.39 -22.00 -0.52
C HIS A 117 7.91 -20.54 -0.56
N PRO A 118 6.65 -20.26 -0.15
CA PRO A 118 6.20 -18.88 0.03
C PRO A 118 7.00 -18.20 1.16
N THR A 119 7.38 -16.93 0.96
CA THR A 119 8.20 -16.16 1.90
C THR A 119 7.57 -14.82 2.22
N ASP A 120 7.74 -14.36 3.47
CA ASP A 120 7.39 -13.00 3.86
C ASP A 120 8.46 -12.02 3.36
N LEU A 121 8.04 -10.95 2.69
CA LEU A 121 8.92 -9.85 2.26
C LEU A 121 9.01 -8.74 3.31
N GLY A 122 8.07 -8.70 4.25
CA GLY A 122 8.02 -7.72 5.33
C GLY A 122 8.48 -8.28 6.67
N SER A 123 8.82 -7.39 7.61
CA SER A 123 9.20 -7.76 8.97
C SER A 123 8.02 -7.86 9.94
N TYR A 124 6.87 -7.28 9.59
CA TYR A 124 5.63 -7.34 10.36
C TYR A 124 4.57 -8.07 9.54
N THR A 125 4.33 -9.34 9.86
CA THR A 125 3.45 -10.20 9.08
C THR A 125 2.09 -10.40 9.71
N ASP A 126 1.09 -10.66 8.89
CA ASP A 126 -0.28 -10.92 9.31
C ASP A 126 -0.37 -12.09 10.29
N ALA A 127 0.31 -13.18 10.00
CA ALA A 127 0.27 -14.39 10.84
C ALA A 127 1.03 -14.21 12.15
N LYS A 128 2.27 -13.70 12.09
CA LYS A 128 3.17 -13.68 13.26
C LYS A 128 2.89 -12.53 14.21
N HIS A 129 2.65 -11.32 13.69
CA HIS A 129 2.50 -10.12 14.51
C HIS A 129 1.03 -9.76 14.74
N TYR A 130 0.22 -9.83 13.69
CA TYR A 130 -1.20 -9.51 13.78
C TYR A 130 -2.07 -10.72 14.09
N LYS A 131 -1.47 -11.92 14.19
CA LYS A 131 -2.10 -13.19 14.59
C LYS A 131 -3.43 -13.44 13.84
N LEU A 132 -3.51 -13.01 12.57
CA LEU A 132 -4.68 -13.28 11.74
C LEU A 132 -4.86 -14.80 11.59
N PRO A 133 -6.09 -15.32 11.75
CA PRO A 133 -6.35 -16.74 11.64
C PRO A 133 -5.91 -17.31 10.29
N SER A 134 -5.13 -18.38 10.33
CA SER A 134 -4.72 -19.14 9.16
C SER A 134 -4.65 -20.62 9.53
N PRO A 135 -5.24 -21.53 8.73
CA PRO A 135 -5.13 -22.97 8.99
C PRO A 135 -3.68 -23.43 8.95
N ALA A 136 -3.35 -24.41 9.80
CA ALA A 136 -2.00 -24.97 9.84
C ALA A 136 -1.57 -25.51 8.47
N GLY A 137 -0.30 -25.24 8.09
CA GLY A 137 0.29 -25.69 6.83
C GLY A 137 -0.23 -24.94 5.60
N THR A 138 -0.84 -23.74 5.78
CA THR A 138 -1.26 -22.87 4.69
C THR A 138 -0.51 -21.54 4.71
N SER A 139 -0.28 -20.97 3.53
CA SER A 139 0.11 -19.58 3.34
C SER A 139 -1.12 -18.79 2.89
N THR A 140 -1.44 -17.70 3.61
CA THR A 140 -2.64 -16.88 3.37
C THR A 140 -2.25 -15.53 2.78
N PHE A 141 -2.96 -15.13 1.73
CA PHE A 141 -2.81 -13.85 1.02
C PHE A 141 -4.17 -13.15 0.97
N TYR A 142 -4.19 -11.83 0.99
CA TYR A 142 -5.43 -11.06 1.00
C TYR A 142 -5.56 -10.19 -0.24
N GLY A 143 -6.71 -10.26 -0.87
CA GLY A 143 -7.09 -9.43 -2.00
C GLY A 143 -6.41 -9.72 -3.32
N LEU A 144 -5.10 -10.01 -3.36
CA LEU A 144 -4.31 -10.29 -4.56
C LEU A 144 -3.39 -11.49 -4.36
N LEU A 145 -3.36 -12.37 -5.37
CA LEU A 145 -2.36 -13.42 -5.55
C LEU A 145 -1.98 -13.51 -7.03
N THR A 146 -0.69 -13.53 -7.35
CA THR A 146 -0.18 -13.84 -8.69
C THR A 146 0.69 -15.08 -8.66
N LEU A 147 0.55 -15.92 -9.68
CA LEU A 147 1.33 -17.15 -9.89
C LEU A 147 1.94 -17.08 -11.27
N ALA A 148 3.27 -16.99 -11.37
CA ALA A 148 3.97 -16.84 -12.64
C ALA A 148 5.07 -17.90 -12.78
N PRO A 149 5.31 -18.45 -14.01
CA PRO A 149 6.42 -19.36 -14.22
C PRO A 149 7.73 -18.68 -13.80
N PRO A 150 8.74 -19.45 -13.37
CA PRO A 150 10.06 -18.87 -13.11
C PRO A 150 10.53 -18.20 -14.41
N SER A 151 11.07 -16.98 -14.31
CA SER A 151 11.75 -16.38 -15.45
C SER A 151 12.88 -17.32 -15.83
N ALA A 152 12.78 -17.95 -16.98
CA ALA A 152 13.96 -18.47 -17.62
C ALA A 152 14.93 -17.29 -17.69
N GLY A 153 16.16 -17.41 -17.21
CA GLY A 153 17.18 -16.36 -17.29
C GLY A 153 17.55 -16.00 -18.73
N ALA A 154 16.57 -15.93 -19.59
CA ALA A 154 16.63 -15.65 -20.98
C ALA A 154 16.67 -14.14 -21.20
N SER A 155 17.88 -13.59 -21.25
CA SER A 155 18.12 -12.77 -22.42
C SER A 155 17.82 -13.67 -23.62
N GLY A 156 16.67 -13.51 -24.27
CA GLY A 156 16.45 -14.04 -25.60
C GLY A 156 17.69 -13.66 -26.44
N THR A 157 18.11 -14.51 -27.38
CA THR A 157 19.23 -14.23 -28.26
C THR A 157 19.11 -12.89 -28.98
N ASP A 158 17.96 -12.22 -28.89
CA ASP A 158 17.64 -10.88 -29.41
C ASP A 158 17.57 -9.80 -28.30
N GLY A 159 17.94 -10.12 -27.06
CA GLY A 159 17.95 -9.18 -25.92
C GLY A 159 16.58 -8.67 -25.50
N ARG A 160 15.48 -9.31 -25.90
CA ARG A 160 14.13 -8.99 -25.43
C ARG A 160 13.91 -9.67 -24.09
N VAL A 161 13.60 -8.87 -23.08
CA VAL A 161 13.06 -9.40 -21.83
C VAL A 161 11.58 -9.69 -22.07
N ILE A 162 11.23 -10.97 -22.09
CA ILE A 162 9.85 -11.42 -22.17
C ILE A 162 9.34 -11.44 -20.73
N GLU A 163 8.45 -10.54 -20.38
CA GLU A 163 7.73 -10.66 -19.10
C GLU A 163 6.96 -11.97 -19.09
N PRO A 164 7.21 -12.85 -18.11
CA PRO A 164 6.43 -14.07 -18.02
C PRO A 164 4.98 -13.70 -17.68
N THR A 165 4.07 -14.14 -18.51
CA THR A 165 2.64 -14.09 -18.20
C THR A 165 2.35 -15.08 -17.10
N GLY A 166 1.58 -14.66 -16.11
CA GLY A 166 1.16 -15.45 -14.97
C GLY A 166 -0.34 -15.45 -14.79
N TRP A 167 -0.79 -16.15 -13.78
CA TRP A 167 -2.17 -16.14 -13.34
C TRP A 167 -2.37 -15.04 -12.29
N ILE A 168 -3.25 -14.09 -12.55
CA ILE A 168 -3.60 -12.99 -11.66
C ILE A 168 -4.98 -13.30 -11.07
N LEU A 169 -5.05 -13.44 -9.76
CA LEU A 169 -6.24 -13.70 -8.99
C LEU A 169 -6.46 -12.56 -8.01
N ALA A 170 -7.62 -11.92 -8.05
CA ALA A 170 -7.87 -10.78 -7.17
C ALA A 170 -9.34 -10.67 -6.78
N PHE A 171 -9.60 -10.20 -5.56
CA PHE A 171 -10.88 -9.63 -5.21
C PHE A 171 -10.89 -8.16 -5.64
N THR A 172 -11.85 -7.79 -6.47
CA THR A 172 -11.94 -6.45 -7.05
C THR A 172 -12.90 -5.53 -6.29
N SER A 173 -13.51 -6.04 -5.21
CA SER A 173 -14.21 -5.25 -4.21
C SER A 173 -13.83 -5.66 -2.79
N CYS A 174 -14.07 -4.77 -1.82
CA CYS A 174 -13.97 -5.03 -0.40
C CYS A 174 -14.89 -4.04 0.34
N ARG A 175 -16.18 -4.36 0.35
CA ARG A 175 -17.21 -3.50 0.93
C ARG A 175 -17.66 -4.01 2.30
N ARG A 176 -17.79 -5.31 2.42
CA ARG A 176 -18.27 -5.99 3.61
C ARG A 176 -17.36 -7.09 4.09
N PHE A 177 -16.85 -7.93 3.20
CA PHE A 177 -16.11 -9.14 3.55
C PHE A 177 -14.63 -9.03 3.14
N SER A 178 -13.77 -9.80 3.80
CA SER A 178 -12.40 -10.00 3.35
C SER A 178 -12.33 -11.14 2.36
N GLY A 179 -11.77 -10.88 1.18
CA GLY A 179 -11.39 -11.92 0.23
C GLY A 179 -9.94 -12.34 0.43
N LEU A 180 -9.68 -13.63 0.43
CA LEU A 180 -8.35 -14.19 0.65
C LEU A 180 -8.08 -15.44 -0.18
N PHE A 181 -6.80 -15.77 -0.30
CA PHE A 181 -6.29 -16.95 -0.98
C PHE A 181 -5.48 -17.78 0.01
N ARG A 182 -5.62 -19.11 -0.07
CA ARG A 182 -4.82 -20.04 0.73
C ARG A 182 -4.10 -21.03 -0.16
N LEU A 183 -2.78 -21.04 -0.06
CA LEU A 183 -1.95 -22.08 -0.67
C LEU A 183 -1.61 -23.14 0.38
N ARG A 184 -1.87 -24.40 0.05
CA ARG A 184 -1.61 -25.53 0.91
C ARG A 184 -0.55 -26.43 0.26
N GLY A 185 0.68 -26.36 0.80
CA GLY A 185 1.78 -27.24 0.39
C GLY A 185 2.06 -27.28 -1.10
N GLY A 186 1.86 -26.16 -1.83
CA GLY A 186 2.07 -26.08 -3.28
C GLY A 186 1.11 -26.91 -4.14
N SER A 187 0.10 -27.55 -3.52
CA SER A 187 -0.79 -28.49 -4.22
C SER A 187 -2.22 -27.99 -4.42
N SER A 188 -2.73 -27.17 -3.50
CA SER A 188 -4.11 -26.67 -3.53
C SER A 188 -4.14 -25.16 -3.30
N LEU A 189 -5.00 -24.49 -4.03
CA LEU A 189 -5.32 -23.07 -3.91
C LEU A 189 -6.81 -22.92 -3.62
N GLU A 190 -7.14 -22.35 -2.47
CA GLU A 190 -8.50 -21.96 -2.11
C GLU A 190 -8.70 -20.46 -2.31
N VAL A 191 -9.79 -20.07 -2.97
CA VAL A 191 -10.28 -18.68 -3.04
C VAL A 191 -11.42 -18.56 -2.04
N VAL A 192 -11.26 -17.73 -1.03
CA VAL A 192 -12.10 -17.71 0.17
C VAL A 192 -12.65 -16.32 0.44
N VAL A 193 -13.91 -16.25 0.88
CA VAL A 193 -14.51 -15.07 1.51
C VAL A 193 -14.71 -15.35 2.98
N ASP A 194 -14.08 -14.55 3.84
CA ASP A 194 -14.23 -14.60 5.30
C ASP A 194 -15.52 -13.88 5.69
N THR A 195 -16.46 -14.63 6.24
CA THR A 195 -17.76 -14.13 6.70
C THR A 195 -17.85 -13.97 8.21
N GLU A 196 -16.74 -14.22 8.91
CA GLU A 196 -16.51 -13.91 10.33
C GLU A 196 -17.54 -14.50 11.30
N GLY A 197 -18.17 -15.61 10.96
CA GLY A 197 -19.21 -16.25 11.77
C GLY A 197 -20.55 -15.50 11.78
N LEU A 198 -20.77 -14.56 10.89
CA LEU A 198 -22.04 -13.83 10.81
C LEU A 198 -23.20 -14.76 10.45
N THR A 199 -24.37 -14.44 10.96
CA THR A 199 -25.58 -15.25 10.80
C THR A 199 -26.36 -14.84 9.54
N LEU A 200 -26.56 -15.80 8.62
CA LEU A 200 -27.45 -15.68 7.47
C LEU A 200 -28.83 -16.24 7.82
N GLY A 201 -29.84 -15.37 7.86
CA GLY A 201 -31.21 -15.74 8.21
C GLY A 201 -31.89 -16.62 7.13
N PRO A 202 -32.98 -17.31 7.49
CA PRO A 202 -33.76 -18.12 6.53
C PRO A 202 -34.21 -17.29 5.32
N GLY A 203 -33.98 -17.80 4.13
CA GLY A 203 -34.35 -17.14 2.86
C GLY A 203 -33.52 -15.91 2.51
N GLN A 204 -32.55 -15.50 3.36
CA GLN A 204 -31.69 -14.39 3.06
C GLN A 204 -30.57 -14.77 2.08
N THR A 205 -30.16 -13.80 1.31
CA THR A 205 -29.03 -13.90 0.37
C THR A 205 -28.01 -12.81 0.66
N TRP A 206 -26.73 -13.17 0.70
CA TRP A 206 -25.61 -12.21 0.66
C TRP A 206 -24.97 -12.23 -0.72
N GLU A 207 -24.74 -11.05 -1.29
CA GLU A 207 -23.77 -10.87 -2.37
C GLU A 207 -22.39 -10.76 -1.75
N LEU A 208 -21.46 -11.55 -2.26
CA LEU A 208 -20.08 -11.59 -1.80
C LEU A 208 -19.21 -10.62 -2.63
N GLU A 209 -17.97 -10.46 -2.22
CA GLU A 209 -17.03 -9.59 -2.93
C GLU A 209 -16.76 -10.09 -4.36
N GLU A 210 -16.66 -9.16 -5.32
CA GLU A 210 -16.38 -9.47 -6.72
C GLU A 210 -14.97 -10.07 -6.83
N PHE A 211 -14.85 -11.19 -7.51
CA PHE A 211 -13.60 -11.90 -7.77
C PHE A 211 -13.22 -11.78 -9.25
N SER A 212 -11.92 -11.72 -9.53
CA SER A 212 -11.37 -11.70 -10.89
C SER A 212 -10.26 -12.73 -11.05
N SER A 213 -10.24 -13.38 -12.22
CA SER A 213 -9.21 -14.32 -12.65
C SER A 213 -8.79 -13.97 -14.07
N ALA A 214 -7.51 -13.68 -14.27
CA ALA A 214 -6.98 -13.30 -15.57
C ALA A 214 -5.57 -13.88 -15.80
N ILE A 215 -5.21 -14.04 -17.05
CA ILE A 215 -3.82 -14.32 -17.46
C ILE A 215 -3.21 -12.99 -17.86
N GLY A 216 -2.02 -12.67 -17.33
CA GLY A 216 -1.40 -11.40 -17.60
C GLY A 216 0.02 -11.26 -17.06
N SER A 217 0.61 -10.10 -17.29
CA SER A 217 1.90 -9.67 -16.81
C SER A 217 1.78 -8.62 -15.72
N THR A 218 2.89 -8.07 -15.23
CA THR A 218 2.88 -6.93 -14.31
C THR A 218 2.15 -5.71 -14.88
N MET A 219 2.16 -5.54 -16.22
CA MET A 219 1.38 -4.51 -16.90
C MET A 219 -0.14 -4.68 -16.69
N ASP A 220 -0.61 -5.91 -16.56
CA ASP A 220 -2.03 -6.19 -16.35
C ASP A 220 -2.47 -5.92 -14.91
N LEU A 221 -1.54 -5.80 -13.95
CA LEU A 221 -1.85 -5.31 -12.61
C LEU A 221 -2.35 -3.85 -12.62
N ARG A 222 -1.95 -3.04 -13.58
CA ARG A 222 -2.52 -1.68 -13.75
C ARG A 222 -3.99 -1.74 -14.17
N ARG A 223 -4.37 -2.67 -15.03
CA ARG A 223 -5.79 -2.91 -15.39
C ARG A 223 -6.59 -3.42 -14.19
N LEU A 224 -5.95 -4.23 -13.33
CA LEU A 224 -6.55 -4.60 -12.06
C LEU A 224 -6.77 -3.37 -11.17
N ALA A 225 -5.80 -2.45 -11.07
CA ALA A 225 -5.97 -1.20 -10.33
C ALA A 225 -7.13 -0.35 -10.88
N GLU A 226 -7.25 -0.24 -12.20
CA GLU A 226 -8.39 0.44 -12.84
C GLU A 226 -9.73 -0.20 -12.48
N ARG A 227 -9.78 -1.54 -12.38
CA ARG A 227 -10.98 -2.26 -11.96
C ARG A 227 -11.32 -2.02 -10.49
N LEU A 228 -10.32 -2.06 -9.61
CA LEU A 228 -10.45 -1.69 -8.20
C LEU A 228 -10.96 -0.25 -8.05
N ALA A 229 -10.40 0.69 -8.82
CA ALA A 229 -10.81 2.09 -8.84
C ALA A 229 -12.26 2.27 -9.34
N ALA A 230 -12.73 1.45 -10.28
CA ALA A 230 -14.12 1.48 -10.73
C ALA A 230 -15.10 1.02 -9.62
N ASN A 231 -14.72 0.03 -8.81
CA ASN A 231 -15.53 -0.46 -7.68
C ASN A 231 -15.41 0.43 -6.43
N HIS A 232 -14.26 1.09 -6.26
CA HIS A 232 -13.91 1.96 -5.14
C HIS A 232 -13.26 3.25 -5.67
N PRO A 233 -14.06 4.24 -6.09
CA PRO A 233 -13.53 5.46 -6.70
C PRO A 233 -12.47 6.13 -5.82
N PRO A 234 -11.25 6.37 -6.35
CA PRO A 234 -10.17 6.97 -5.60
C PRO A 234 -10.42 8.44 -5.28
N ILE A 235 -9.84 8.93 -4.19
CA ILE A 235 -9.94 10.31 -3.71
C ILE A 235 -8.61 11.05 -3.83
N MET A 236 -7.89 10.85 -4.91
CA MET A 236 -6.52 11.32 -5.08
C MET A 236 -6.41 12.84 -5.22
N SER A 237 -5.34 13.41 -4.67
CA SER A 237 -4.89 14.77 -4.99
C SER A 237 -4.31 14.82 -6.42
N ARG A 238 -4.21 16.05 -6.99
CA ARG A 238 -3.72 16.25 -8.37
C ARG A 238 -2.26 15.79 -8.56
N ARG A 239 -1.44 15.90 -7.53
CA ARG A 239 -0.01 15.52 -7.55
C ARG A 239 0.33 14.79 -6.26
N PRO A 240 1.36 13.91 -6.28
CA PRO A 240 1.85 13.30 -5.06
C PRO A 240 2.41 14.38 -4.12
N PRO A 241 2.10 14.32 -2.81
CA PRO A 241 2.67 15.23 -1.81
C PRO A 241 4.19 15.17 -1.73
N THR A 242 4.78 16.33 -1.41
CA THR A 242 6.19 16.47 -1.04
C THR A 242 6.30 17.09 0.32
N GLY A 243 7.26 16.67 1.15
CA GLY A 243 7.36 17.22 2.49
C GLY A 243 8.56 16.75 3.29
N TRP A 244 8.50 17.08 4.57
CA TRP A 244 9.43 16.65 5.59
C TRP A 244 8.67 15.99 6.74
N CYS A 245 9.26 14.96 7.35
CA CYS A 245 8.69 14.19 8.45
C CYS A 245 9.67 14.11 9.62
N SER A 246 9.20 14.41 10.83
CA SER A 246 10.03 14.44 12.04
C SER A 246 10.43 13.06 12.59
N TRP A 247 9.81 11.97 12.12
CA TRP A 247 9.96 10.64 12.74
C TRP A 247 11.38 10.09 12.66
N TYR A 248 11.99 10.07 11.47
CA TYR A 248 13.26 9.38 11.24
C TYR A 248 14.49 10.12 11.77
N CYS A 249 14.35 11.39 12.14
CA CYS A 249 15.40 12.19 12.76
C CYS A 249 15.22 12.35 14.27
N PHE A 250 13.99 12.43 14.79
CA PHE A 250 13.73 12.75 16.21
C PHE A 250 12.87 11.70 16.93
N GLY A 251 12.10 10.89 16.19
CA GLY A 251 11.16 9.92 16.77
C GLY A 251 10.15 10.59 17.72
N PRO A 252 9.68 9.87 18.76
CA PRO A 252 8.67 10.38 19.68
C PRO A 252 9.22 11.43 20.68
N ARG A 253 10.47 11.84 20.55
CA ARG A 253 11.09 12.92 21.34
C ARG A 253 11.16 14.25 20.57
N VAL A 254 10.46 14.34 19.45
CA VAL A 254 10.37 15.57 18.65
C VAL A 254 9.89 16.75 19.50
N THR A 255 10.48 17.92 19.30
CA THR A 255 10.15 19.17 20.02
C THR A 255 9.71 20.26 19.05
N ALA A 256 8.99 21.24 19.54
CA ALA A 256 8.62 22.43 18.78
C ALA A 256 9.84 23.12 18.14
N LYS A 257 10.94 23.25 18.88
CA LYS A 257 12.18 23.88 18.38
C LYS A 257 12.74 23.11 17.19
N GLN A 258 12.86 21.79 17.26
CA GLN A 258 13.40 20.97 16.17
C GLN A 258 12.55 21.10 14.89
N VAL A 259 11.23 21.14 15.01
CA VAL A 259 10.34 21.36 13.86
C VAL A 259 10.58 22.74 13.25
N LEU A 260 10.66 23.78 14.07
CA LEU A 260 10.87 25.16 13.61
C LEU A 260 12.26 25.37 12.96
N ASP A 261 13.31 24.80 13.53
CA ASP A 261 14.67 24.84 12.95
C ASP A 261 14.69 24.19 11.54
N ASN A 262 14.04 23.03 11.38
CA ASN A 262 13.92 22.38 10.07
C ASN A 262 13.04 23.17 9.10
N LEU A 263 11.94 23.77 9.57
CA LEU A 263 11.10 24.67 8.79
C LEU A 263 11.88 25.87 8.24
N ASP A 264 12.84 26.40 9.00
CA ASP A 264 13.71 27.50 8.56
C ASP A 264 14.60 27.06 7.38
N VAL A 265 15.19 25.86 7.46
CA VAL A 265 15.96 25.28 6.34
C VAL A 265 15.06 25.02 5.14
N ILE A 266 13.86 24.46 5.35
CA ILE A 266 12.92 24.20 4.25
C ILE A 266 12.60 25.50 3.53
N SER A 267 12.24 26.55 4.27
CA SER A 267 11.82 27.82 3.69
C SER A 267 12.91 28.53 2.88
N THR A 268 14.17 28.40 3.28
CA THR A 268 15.30 29.11 2.67
C THR A 268 16.03 28.29 1.61
N THR A 269 16.06 26.97 1.78
CA THR A 269 16.98 26.10 1.01
C THR A 269 16.25 25.15 0.07
N ILE A 270 15.07 24.64 0.47
CA ILE A 270 14.34 23.60 -0.28
C ILE A 270 12.82 23.78 -0.23
N PRO A 271 12.28 24.91 -0.73
CA PRO A 271 10.85 25.22 -0.64
C PRO A 271 9.95 24.26 -1.43
N GLY A 272 10.51 23.32 -2.20
CA GLY A 272 9.77 22.26 -2.87
C GLY A 272 9.20 21.20 -1.91
N LEU A 273 9.61 21.16 -0.64
CA LEU A 273 9.02 20.33 0.42
C LEU A 273 7.77 21.06 0.98
N ALA A 274 6.61 20.82 0.36
CA ALA A 274 5.40 21.60 0.64
C ALA A 274 4.78 21.33 2.02
N TYR A 275 4.83 20.09 2.49
CA TYR A 275 4.26 19.68 3.78
C TYR A 275 5.32 19.57 4.86
N VAL A 276 5.01 20.05 6.07
CA VAL A 276 5.84 19.86 7.28
C VAL A 276 5.05 19.00 8.25
N GLN A 277 5.47 17.73 8.39
CA GLN A 277 4.76 16.73 9.17
C GLN A 277 5.36 16.58 10.56
N ILE A 278 4.55 16.88 11.56
CA ILE A 278 4.80 16.53 12.95
C ILE A 278 4.29 15.10 13.16
N ASP A 279 5.22 14.17 13.40
CA ASP A 279 4.91 12.76 13.61
C ASP A 279 4.59 12.47 15.10
N ASP A 280 4.49 11.19 15.50
CA ASP A 280 4.21 10.72 16.85
C ASP A 280 5.13 11.41 17.89
N GLY A 281 4.55 11.97 18.95
CA GLY A 281 5.26 12.62 20.06
C GLY A 281 4.75 14.01 20.46
N TYR A 282 3.80 14.57 19.72
CA TYR A 282 3.20 15.86 20.09
C TYR A 282 2.07 15.74 21.13
N GLN A 283 1.34 14.63 21.10
CA GLN A 283 0.17 14.36 21.94
C GLN A 283 0.54 13.98 23.38
N SER A 284 -0.41 14.19 24.31
CA SER A 284 -0.26 13.84 25.74
C SER A 284 -0.32 12.32 25.96
N ALA A 285 -1.24 11.64 25.29
CA ALA A 285 -1.43 10.19 25.35
C ALA A 285 -1.94 9.64 24.00
N MET A 286 -1.76 8.34 23.78
CA MET A 286 -2.39 7.63 22.67
C MET A 286 -3.90 7.60 22.88
N GLY A 287 -4.66 8.24 21.99
CA GLY A 287 -6.11 8.42 22.09
C GLY A 287 -6.54 9.86 22.33
N ASP A 288 -5.74 10.65 23.05
CA ASP A 288 -6.06 12.05 23.39
C ASP A 288 -5.47 13.01 22.35
N TRP A 289 -5.92 12.90 21.11
CA TRP A 289 -5.31 13.55 19.95
C TRP A 289 -5.40 15.07 19.92
N LEU A 290 -6.34 15.67 20.66
CA LEU A 290 -6.48 17.12 20.79
C LEU A 290 -5.70 17.72 21.96
N GLU A 291 -5.02 16.89 22.75
CA GLU A 291 -4.21 17.31 23.88
C GLU A 291 -2.73 17.29 23.54
N THR A 292 -2.05 18.38 23.81
CA THR A 292 -0.63 18.55 23.47
C THR A 292 0.27 18.27 24.66
N GLY A 293 1.33 17.49 24.44
CA GLY A 293 2.37 17.21 25.42
C GLY A 293 3.33 18.38 25.68
N ALA A 294 4.14 18.26 26.73
CA ALA A 294 5.07 19.30 27.18
C ALA A 294 6.15 19.66 26.14
N ALA A 295 6.54 18.72 25.26
CA ALA A 295 7.55 18.93 24.21
C ALA A 295 7.17 20.05 23.21
N PHE A 296 5.88 20.38 23.14
CA PHE A 296 5.33 21.47 22.33
C PHE A 296 4.78 22.62 23.19
N GLY A 297 5.22 22.72 24.44
CA GLY A 297 4.79 23.77 25.36
C GLY A 297 3.27 23.75 25.68
N GLY A 298 2.64 22.59 25.58
CA GLY A 298 1.20 22.38 25.79
C GLY A 298 0.30 22.88 24.66
N ASP A 299 0.89 23.36 23.53
CA ASP A 299 0.09 23.86 22.39
C ASP A 299 0.81 23.71 21.06
N VAL A 300 0.58 22.59 20.39
CA VAL A 300 1.16 22.30 19.05
C VAL A 300 0.66 23.28 17.98
N ARG A 301 -0.48 23.96 18.19
CA ARG A 301 -1.06 24.90 17.22
C ARG A 301 -0.10 26.03 16.89
N LYS A 302 0.70 26.50 17.86
CA LYS A 302 1.71 27.55 17.63
C LYS A 302 2.73 27.15 16.55
N VAL A 303 3.13 25.88 16.50
CA VAL A 303 4.04 25.37 15.48
C VAL A 303 3.31 25.22 14.14
N LEU A 304 2.08 24.70 14.14
CA LEU A 304 1.26 24.57 12.94
C LEU A 304 0.95 25.95 12.32
N ASP A 305 0.69 26.96 13.14
CA ASP A 305 0.48 28.34 12.69
C ASP A 305 1.73 28.94 12.07
N GLU A 306 2.92 28.67 12.63
CA GLU A 306 4.18 29.13 12.06
C GLU A 306 4.49 28.47 10.72
N ILE A 307 4.18 27.16 10.58
CA ILE A 307 4.27 26.46 9.30
C ILE A 307 3.42 27.17 8.24
N ARG A 308 2.16 27.49 8.56
CA ARG A 308 1.26 28.21 7.64
C ARG A 308 1.74 29.62 7.35
N ARG A 309 2.21 30.35 8.38
CA ARG A 309 2.71 31.71 8.24
C ARG A 309 3.89 31.80 7.26
N LYS A 310 4.73 30.75 7.23
CA LYS A 310 5.83 30.63 6.26
C LYS A 310 5.40 30.12 4.87
N GLY A 311 4.10 29.87 4.66
CA GLY A 311 3.54 29.45 3.37
C GLY A 311 3.57 27.94 3.10
N PHE A 312 3.85 27.12 4.12
CA PHE A 312 3.86 25.66 4.05
C PHE A 312 2.56 25.04 4.57
N GLN A 313 2.38 23.76 4.31
CA GLN A 313 1.18 23.02 4.66
C GLN A 313 1.42 22.21 5.95
N PRO A 314 0.65 22.44 7.02
CA PRO A 314 0.76 21.64 8.24
C PRO A 314 0.28 20.22 8.02
N ALA A 315 1.09 19.26 8.46
CA ALA A 315 0.76 17.85 8.48
C ALA A 315 0.96 17.26 9.88
N ILE A 316 0.09 16.33 10.29
CA ILE A 316 0.12 15.74 11.63
C ILE A 316 -0.12 14.23 11.58
N TRP A 317 0.51 13.52 12.50
CA TRP A 317 0.33 12.09 12.73
C TRP A 317 -0.79 11.83 13.73
N VAL A 318 -1.64 10.83 13.47
CA VAL A 318 -2.71 10.37 14.35
C VAL A 318 -2.84 8.86 14.21
N ALA A 319 -3.05 8.14 15.31
CA ALA A 319 -3.44 6.73 15.34
C ALA A 319 -4.91 6.58 15.79
N PRO A 320 -5.87 6.86 14.89
CA PRO A 320 -7.23 7.21 15.32
C PRO A 320 -7.99 6.09 16.02
N PHE A 321 -7.71 4.84 15.68
CA PHE A 321 -8.44 3.67 16.21
C PHE A 321 -7.92 3.16 17.55
N VAL A 322 -6.82 3.70 18.08
CA VAL A 322 -6.18 3.15 19.29
C VAL A 322 -6.14 4.13 20.44
N ALA A 323 -6.25 3.60 21.65
CA ALA A 323 -6.06 4.34 22.89
C ALA A 323 -5.24 3.52 23.89
N GLU A 324 -4.36 4.19 24.64
CA GLU A 324 -3.71 3.58 25.80
C GLU A 324 -4.63 3.63 27.02
N GLU A 325 -4.40 2.76 28.00
CA GLU A 325 -5.23 2.67 29.22
C GLU A 325 -5.28 3.97 30.02
N ALA A 326 -4.20 4.75 30.01
CA ALA A 326 -4.08 6.01 30.73
C ALA A 326 -4.76 7.20 30.03
N SER A 327 -5.23 7.06 28.79
CA SER A 327 -5.87 8.15 28.05
C SER A 327 -7.22 8.53 28.64
N HIS A 328 -7.58 9.81 28.53
CA HIS A 328 -8.88 10.31 28.97
C HIS A 328 -10.03 9.64 28.22
N VAL A 329 -9.87 9.44 26.90
CA VAL A 329 -10.90 8.77 26.08
C VAL A 329 -11.17 7.34 26.59
N PHE A 330 -10.16 6.57 26.98
CA PHE A 330 -10.37 5.25 27.54
C PHE A 330 -11.01 5.28 28.93
N GLN A 331 -10.56 6.18 29.78
CA GLN A 331 -11.07 6.27 31.16
C GLN A 331 -12.54 6.72 31.22
N GLN A 332 -12.95 7.62 30.31
CA GLN A 332 -14.28 8.22 30.32
C GLN A 332 -15.30 7.43 29.49
N HIS A 333 -14.87 6.66 28.46
CA HIS A 333 -15.75 6.07 27.46
C HIS A 333 -15.42 4.58 27.19
N ARG A 334 -15.39 3.75 28.22
CA ARG A 334 -15.08 2.32 28.08
C ARG A 334 -16.06 1.54 27.21
N ASP A 335 -17.26 2.04 27.03
CA ASP A 335 -18.30 1.51 26.15
C ASP A 335 -18.00 1.71 24.66
N TRP A 336 -17.14 2.67 24.31
CA TRP A 336 -16.76 2.97 22.93
C TRP A 336 -15.81 1.94 22.29
N PHE A 337 -15.23 1.05 23.10
CA PHE A 337 -14.19 0.14 22.67
C PHE A 337 -14.76 -1.21 22.24
N VAL A 338 -14.13 -1.82 21.22
CA VAL A 338 -14.37 -3.22 20.83
C VAL A 338 -14.32 -4.09 22.07
N LYS A 339 -15.28 -5.02 22.23
CA LYS A 339 -15.44 -5.83 23.43
C LYS A 339 -14.81 -7.22 23.26
N ASP A 340 -14.26 -7.72 24.36
CA ASP A 340 -13.89 -9.12 24.51
C ASP A 340 -15.17 -9.98 24.77
N ILE A 341 -14.99 -11.29 24.86
CA ILE A 341 -16.08 -12.24 25.09
C ILE A 341 -16.81 -12.01 26.42
N ASP A 342 -16.12 -11.50 27.43
CA ASP A 342 -16.65 -11.17 28.75
C ASP A 342 -17.32 -9.79 28.83
N GLY A 343 -17.35 -9.03 27.73
CA GLY A 343 -17.92 -7.69 27.66
C GLY A 343 -16.97 -6.57 28.10
N SER A 344 -15.79 -6.87 28.58
CA SER A 344 -14.75 -5.85 28.85
C SER A 344 -14.13 -5.34 27.55
N PRO A 345 -13.48 -4.14 27.54
CA PRO A 345 -12.71 -3.71 26.39
C PRO A 345 -11.63 -4.71 26.01
N LEU A 346 -11.55 -5.06 24.70
CA LEU A 346 -10.58 -6.02 24.20
C LEU A 346 -9.17 -5.42 24.25
N ARG A 347 -8.28 -6.09 24.96
CA ARG A 347 -6.84 -5.77 24.95
C ARG A 347 -6.21 -6.31 23.67
N SER A 348 -5.54 -5.44 22.94
CA SER A 348 -4.95 -5.77 21.63
C SER A 348 -3.90 -6.89 21.69
N ASP A 349 -3.19 -7.09 22.79
CA ASP A 349 -2.17 -8.14 22.94
C ASP A 349 -2.76 -9.57 23.01
N LYS A 350 -4.05 -9.71 23.28
CA LYS A 350 -4.74 -11.01 23.20
C LYS A 350 -4.77 -11.55 21.77
N VAL A 351 -4.95 -10.65 20.79
CA VAL A 351 -5.20 -11.01 19.39
C VAL A 351 -4.18 -10.46 18.39
N THR A 352 -3.24 -9.63 18.84
CA THR A 352 -2.11 -9.09 18.05
C THR A 352 -0.84 -9.03 18.91
N PHE A 353 0.22 -8.36 18.45
CA PHE A 353 1.42 -8.08 19.26
C PHE A 353 1.22 -6.93 20.29
N GLY A 354 0.04 -6.32 20.34
CA GLY A 354 -0.34 -5.35 21.37
C GLY A 354 -0.09 -3.88 21.06
N GLY A 355 0.78 -3.56 20.11
CA GLY A 355 1.20 -2.19 19.79
C GLY A 355 2.69 -1.96 20.10
N TRP A 356 3.28 -0.90 19.52
CA TRP A 356 4.73 -0.64 19.61
C TRP A 356 5.13 0.35 20.71
N ARG A 357 4.19 1.14 21.24
CA ARG A 357 4.45 2.12 22.30
C ARG A 357 3.20 2.33 23.14
N LYS A 358 3.37 2.39 24.47
CA LYS A 358 2.25 2.58 25.41
C LYS A 358 1.14 1.53 25.31
N GLY A 359 1.50 0.34 24.80
CA GLY A 359 0.59 -0.81 24.75
C GLY A 359 0.46 -1.53 26.10
N PRO A 360 -0.47 -2.53 26.22
CA PRO A 360 -1.38 -2.92 25.14
C PRO A 360 -2.45 -1.85 24.87
N TRP A 361 -2.80 -1.71 23.59
CA TRP A 361 -3.82 -0.76 23.18
C TRP A 361 -5.23 -1.34 23.30
N TYR A 362 -6.20 -0.41 23.36
CA TYR A 362 -7.62 -0.68 23.24
C TYR A 362 -8.12 -0.04 21.93
N VAL A 363 -9.15 -0.64 21.33
CA VAL A 363 -9.57 -0.26 19.98
C VAL A 363 -10.93 0.42 20.02
N LEU A 364 -11.00 1.65 19.52
CA LEU A 364 -12.24 2.37 19.30
C LEU A 364 -13.07 1.69 18.21
N ASP A 365 -14.32 1.37 18.51
CA ASP A 365 -15.22 0.62 17.63
C ASP A 365 -15.83 1.54 16.56
N GLY A 366 -15.39 1.38 15.30
CA GLY A 366 -15.90 2.15 14.17
C GLY A 366 -17.39 1.95 13.87
N THR A 367 -18.05 0.93 14.45
CA THR A 367 -19.51 0.74 14.33
C THR A 367 -20.29 1.52 15.37
N HIS A 368 -19.66 2.01 16.45
CA HIS A 368 -20.31 2.76 17.51
C HIS A 368 -20.62 4.20 17.05
N PRO A 369 -21.86 4.69 17.15
CA PRO A 369 -22.22 6.04 16.69
C PRO A 369 -21.42 7.15 17.34
N ASP A 370 -21.19 7.10 18.67
CA ASP A 370 -20.46 8.11 19.39
C ASP A 370 -18.97 8.11 19.04
N VAL A 371 -18.38 6.95 18.73
CA VAL A 371 -17.01 6.86 18.20
C VAL A 371 -16.91 7.53 16.84
N GLN A 372 -17.90 7.32 15.94
CA GLN A 372 -17.93 8.02 14.67
C GLN A 372 -18.04 9.53 14.86
N ALA A 373 -18.87 10.00 15.78
CA ALA A 373 -18.99 11.42 16.14
C ALA A 373 -17.67 11.98 16.74
N HIS A 374 -17.01 11.21 17.59
CA HIS A 374 -15.70 11.54 18.14
C HIS A 374 -14.63 11.67 17.05
N PHE A 375 -14.53 10.72 16.14
CA PHE A 375 -13.61 10.81 15.01
C PHE A 375 -13.88 12.05 14.14
N GLU A 376 -15.14 12.31 13.80
CA GLU A 376 -15.51 13.50 13.05
C GLU A 376 -15.13 14.79 13.79
N HIS A 377 -15.36 14.85 15.10
CA HIS A 377 -14.98 15.98 15.95
C HIS A 377 -13.46 16.19 15.96
N VAL A 378 -12.66 15.17 16.26
CA VAL A 378 -11.19 15.26 16.33
C VAL A 378 -10.63 15.81 15.01
N PHE A 379 -10.99 15.19 13.89
CA PHE A 379 -10.45 15.59 12.60
C PHE A 379 -10.98 16.93 12.11
N SER A 380 -12.22 17.30 12.43
CA SER A 380 -12.75 18.62 12.07
C SER A 380 -12.09 19.73 12.90
N THR A 381 -11.80 19.51 14.17
CA THR A 381 -11.05 20.43 15.02
C THR A 381 -9.63 20.64 14.50
N MET A 382 -8.90 19.55 14.24
CA MET A 382 -7.57 19.66 13.65
C MET A 382 -7.58 20.36 12.28
N ARG A 383 -8.59 20.08 11.45
CA ARG A 383 -8.72 20.68 10.12
C ARG A 383 -9.06 22.16 10.19
N LYS A 384 -10.07 22.53 10.98
CA LYS A 384 -10.63 23.90 11.01
C LYS A 384 -9.89 24.83 11.97
N ASP A 385 -9.62 24.35 13.19
CA ASP A 385 -9.09 25.19 14.26
C ASP A 385 -7.56 25.16 14.29
N TRP A 386 -6.94 24.00 13.95
CA TRP A 386 -5.48 23.85 13.88
C TRP A 386 -4.92 24.12 12.49
N GLY A 387 -5.76 24.15 11.46
CA GLY A 387 -5.37 24.40 10.07
C GLY A 387 -4.58 23.25 9.41
N VAL A 388 -4.68 22.04 9.95
CA VAL A 388 -4.03 20.85 9.39
C VAL A 388 -4.63 20.51 8.03
N THR A 389 -3.76 20.23 7.05
CA THR A 389 -4.17 19.92 5.67
C THR A 389 -3.79 18.51 5.23
N TYR A 390 -3.01 17.80 6.04
CA TYR A 390 -2.57 16.44 5.77
C TYR A 390 -2.47 15.65 7.08
N PHE A 391 -3.07 14.46 7.10
CA PHE A 391 -3.13 13.56 8.23
C PHE A 391 -2.43 12.24 7.87
N LYS A 392 -1.34 11.89 8.56
CA LYS A 392 -0.78 10.54 8.54
C LYS A 392 -1.55 9.71 9.54
N LEU A 393 -2.37 8.80 9.04
CA LEU A 393 -3.21 7.90 9.83
C LEU A 393 -2.46 6.59 10.04
N ASP A 394 -2.00 6.34 11.26
CA ASP A 394 -1.23 5.16 11.59
C ASP A 394 -2.02 4.18 12.47
N ALA A 395 -1.48 2.97 12.69
CA ALA A 395 -2.15 1.92 13.44
C ALA A 395 -3.57 1.59 12.92
N ASN A 396 -3.85 1.87 11.67
CA ASN A 396 -5.19 1.73 11.11
C ASN A 396 -5.67 0.27 11.03
N PHE A 397 -4.73 -0.71 11.04
CA PHE A 397 -5.09 -2.13 11.15
C PHE A 397 -6.04 -2.40 12.32
N TRP A 398 -5.82 -1.74 13.46
CA TRP A 398 -6.62 -1.96 14.65
C TRP A 398 -8.10 -1.61 14.46
N GLY A 399 -8.44 -0.68 13.56
CA GLY A 399 -9.83 -0.42 13.19
C GLY A 399 -10.54 -1.59 12.49
N ALA A 400 -9.76 -2.57 12.01
CA ALA A 400 -10.24 -3.85 11.46
C ALA A 400 -9.79 -5.04 12.31
N ILE A 401 -9.70 -4.89 13.62
CA ILE A 401 -9.21 -5.93 14.54
C ILE A 401 -10.12 -7.15 14.52
N HIS A 402 -9.52 -8.33 14.59
CA HIS A 402 -10.26 -9.60 14.73
C HIS A 402 -10.38 -10.03 16.19
N GLY A 403 -11.23 -11.03 16.45
CA GLY A 403 -11.36 -11.65 17.78
C GLY A 403 -12.13 -10.84 18.81
N GLY A 404 -12.69 -9.68 18.44
CA GLY A 404 -13.53 -8.87 19.30
C GLY A 404 -15.00 -8.87 18.87
N ARG A 405 -15.85 -8.24 19.68
CA ARG A 405 -17.27 -8.00 19.39
C ARG A 405 -17.49 -6.51 19.17
N PHE A 406 -18.06 -6.19 18.02
CA PHE A 406 -18.45 -4.83 17.68
C PHE A 406 -19.78 -4.44 18.30
N HIS A 407 -20.02 -3.16 18.48
CA HIS A 407 -21.29 -2.57 18.91
C HIS A 407 -22.42 -3.02 17.95
N ASP A 408 -22.19 -2.96 16.64
CA ASP A 408 -23.07 -3.58 15.65
C ASP A 408 -22.64 -5.05 15.45
N ALA A 409 -23.32 -5.96 16.14
CA ALA A 409 -23.04 -7.41 16.06
C ALA A 409 -23.25 -8.03 14.66
N LYS A 410 -23.78 -7.28 13.68
CA LYS A 410 -23.96 -7.72 12.28
C LYS A 410 -22.89 -7.18 11.35
N ALA A 411 -21.99 -6.33 11.85
CA ALA A 411 -20.90 -5.78 11.07
C ALA A 411 -19.70 -6.72 11.06
N THR A 412 -19.00 -6.79 9.93
CA THR A 412 -17.68 -7.38 9.83
C THR A 412 -16.62 -6.38 10.27
N ARG A 413 -15.39 -6.84 10.50
CA ARG A 413 -14.22 -5.96 10.76
C ARG A 413 -13.94 -5.00 9.59
N VAL A 414 -14.25 -5.42 8.34
CA VAL A 414 -14.16 -4.54 7.16
C VAL A 414 -15.16 -3.39 7.28
N GLU A 415 -16.42 -3.68 7.61
CA GLU A 415 -17.45 -2.65 7.80
C GLU A 415 -17.14 -1.74 8.98
N ALA A 416 -16.63 -2.27 10.10
CA ALA A 416 -16.22 -1.48 11.26
C ALA A 416 -15.13 -0.46 10.89
N TYR A 417 -14.07 -0.92 10.26
CA TYR A 417 -13.00 -0.05 9.76
C TYR A 417 -13.51 1.01 8.78
N ARG A 418 -14.27 0.60 7.76
CA ARG A 418 -14.77 1.50 6.73
C ARG A 418 -15.70 2.58 7.30
N ARG A 419 -16.57 2.26 8.25
CA ARG A 419 -17.44 3.23 8.94
C ARG A 419 -16.63 4.25 9.75
N GLY A 420 -15.61 3.79 10.49
CA GLY A 420 -14.67 4.66 11.20
C GLY A 420 -13.92 5.60 10.25
N MET A 421 -13.35 5.06 9.16
CA MET A 421 -12.65 5.87 8.15
C MET A 421 -13.57 6.87 7.42
N GLN A 422 -14.84 6.54 7.21
CA GLN A 422 -15.81 7.46 6.65
C GLN A 422 -16.08 8.65 7.60
N ALA A 423 -16.14 8.40 8.91
CA ALA A 423 -16.27 9.46 9.91
C ALA A 423 -15.02 10.36 9.95
N ILE A 424 -13.82 9.76 9.96
CA ILE A 424 -12.55 10.47 9.84
C ILE A 424 -12.54 11.37 8.59
N ARG A 425 -12.93 10.82 7.43
CA ARG A 425 -12.99 11.54 6.17
C ARG A 425 -13.96 12.74 6.23
N ARG A 426 -15.14 12.59 6.86
CA ARG A 426 -16.07 13.72 7.04
C ARG A 426 -15.44 14.84 7.86
N GLY A 427 -14.75 14.50 8.96
CA GLY A 427 -14.06 15.49 9.80
C GLY A 427 -12.88 16.15 9.09
N ALA A 428 -12.06 15.37 8.37
CA ALA A 428 -10.89 15.87 7.66
C ALA A 428 -11.25 16.72 6.42
N GLY A 429 -12.47 16.60 5.88
CA GLY A 429 -12.91 17.34 4.70
C GLY A 429 -11.97 17.13 3.50
N GLU A 430 -11.41 18.24 2.98
CA GLU A 430 -10.45 18.24 1.87
C GLU A 430 -9.00 17.90 2.30
N GLY A 431 -8.78 17.56 3.57
CA GLY A 431 -7.46 17.19 4.07
C GLY A 431 -6.96 15.88 3.44
N PHE A 432 -5.66 15.83 3.11
CA PHE A 432 -5.03 14.62 2.59
C PHE A 432 -4.95 13.55 3.69
N LEU A 433 -5.39 12.35 3.40
CA LEU A 433 -5.34 11.19 4.29
C LEU A 433 -4.31 10.19 3.78
N LEU A 434 -3.21 10.01 4.51
CA LEU A 434 -2.25 8.94 4.27
C LEU A 434 -2.58 7.75 5.19
N GLY A 435 -2.84 6.58 4.62
CA GLY A 435 -2.94 5.34 5.38
C GLY A 435 -1.55 4.78 5.68
N CYS A 436 -1.26 4.53 6.96
CA CYS A 436 -0.07 3.83 7.42
C CYS A 436 -0.49 2.68 8.32
N ASN A 437 0.20 1.54 8.24
CA ASN A 437 -0.18 0.31 8.95
C ASN A 437 -1.70 0.04 8.83
N HIS A 438 -2.21 0.16 7.62
CA HIS A 438 -3.64 0.07 7.32
C HIS A 438 -4.00 -1.24 6.62
N PRO A 439 -5.24 -1.71 6.75
CA PRO A 439 -5.74 -2.82 5.94
C PRO A 439 -5.89 -2.35 4.49
N ILE A 440 -5.22 -3.03 3.53
CA ILE A 440 -5.08 -2.54 2.16
C ILE A 440 -6.43 -2.49 1.45
N TRP A 441 -7.08 -3.63 1.29
CA TRP A 441 -8.37 -3.72 0.57
C TRP A 441 -9.49 -2.93 1.24
N PRO A 442 -9.68 -3.02 2.58
CA PRO A 442 -10.67 -2.20 3.26
C PRO A 442 -10.48 -0.69 3.11
N SER A 443 -9.27 -0.22 2.79
CA SER A 443 -8.96 1.21 2.61
C SER A 443 -9.29 1.76 1.22
N LEU A 444 -9.61 0.90 0.25
CA LEU A 444 -9.94 1.32 -1.12
C LEU A 444 -11.04 2.39 -1.15
N GLY A 445 -10.77 3.53 -1.81
CA GLY A 445 -11.65 4.68 -1.92
C GLY A 445 -11.78 5.55 -0.66
N LEU A 446 -10.98 5.30 0.39
CA LEU A 446 -11.07 6.00 1.69
C LEU A 446 -9.82 6.83 2.05
N ILE A 447 -8.69 6.61 1.37
CA ILE A 447 -7.42 7.30 1.61
C ILE A 447 -6.89 7.90 0.31
N HIS A 448 -6.12 8.99 0.41
CA HIS A 448 -5.50 9.67 -0.71
C HIS A 448 -4.10 9.11 -1.02
N GLY A 449 -3.40 8.66 0.00
CA GLY A 449 -2.08 8.05 -0.06
C GLY A 449 -2.01 6.77 0.75
N SER A 450 -1.15 5.85 0.34
CA SER A 450 -0.92 4.56 1.01
C SER A 450 0.57 4.36 1.22
N ARG A 451 0.99 4.17 2.47
CA ARG A 451 2.33 3.67 2.78
C ARG A 451 2.50 2.31 2.08
N SER A 452 3.59 2.13 1.38
CA SER A 452 3.81 0.96 0.53
C SER A 452 4.92 0.03 1.01
N SER A 453 5.60 0.36 2.10
CA SER A 453 6.66 -0.49 2.68
C SER A 453 6.68 -0.42 4.21
N ASN A 454 7.48 -1.30 4.82
CA ASN A 454 7.90 -1.18 6.22
C ASN A 454 8.69 0.12 6.43
N ASP A 455 8.86 0.53 7.70
CA ASP A 455 9.65 1.72 8.05
C ASP A 455 11.10 1.60 7.57
N ILE A 456 11.59 2.66 6.96
CA ILE A 456 12.97 2.78 6.51
C ILE A 456 13.93 2.84 7.72
N LYS A 457 15.14 2.33 7.53
CA LYS A 457 16.28 2.52 8.43
C LYS A 457 17.52 2.75 7.60
N ARG A 458 18.54 3.37 8.20
CA ARG A 458 19.84 3.67 7.56
C ARG A 458 20.75 2.43 7.57
N THR A 459 20.26 1.31 7.00
CA THR A 459 21.00 0.06 6.82
C THR A 459 20.64 -0.55 5.47
N TRP A 460 21.61 -1.21 4.81
CA TRP A 460 21.39 -1.82 3.51
C TRP A 460 20.21 -2.81 3.49
N ASP A 461 20.15 -3.73 4.45
CA ASP A 461 19.07 -4.71 4.53
C ASP A 461 17.68 -4.07 4.54
N ARG A 462 17.55 -2.93 5.22
CA ARG A 462 16.27 -2.23 5.29
C ARG A 462 15.99 -1.45 4.01
N ILE A 463 16.98 -0.79 3.41
CA ILE A 463 16.85 -0.14 2.10
C ILE A 463 16.45 -1.15 1.05
N LYS A 464 17.14 -2.29 0.98
CA LYS A 464 16.83 -3.40 0.06
C LYS A 464 15.39 -3.87 0.22
N THR A 465 14.99 -4.20 1.45
CA THR A 465 13.64 -4.73 1.73
C THR A 465 12.54 -3.73 1.41
N THR A 466 12.70 -2.47 1.85
CA THR A 466 11.67 -1.43 1.61
C THR A 466 11.58 -1.08 0.13
N ALA A 467 12.71 -1.01 -0.58
CA ALA A 467 12.72 -0.78 -2.02
C ALA A 467 11.98 -1.91 -2.77
N GLN A 468 12.22 -3.17 -2.44
CA GLN A 468 11.49 -4.30 -3.03
C GLN A 468 9.99 -4.19 -2.79
N GLN A 469 9.57 -3.92 -1.55
CA GLN A 469 8.15 -3.77 -1.20
C GLN A 469 7.49 -2.64 -1.99
N ASN A 470 8.13 -1.48 -2.08
CA ASN A 470 7.66 -0.32 -2.80
C ASN A 470 7.50 -0.59 -4.29
N LEU A 471 8.54 -1.12 -4.93
CA LEU A 471 8.58 -1.33 -6.37
C LEU A 471 7.58 -2.41 -6.83
N LEU A 472 7.36 -3.44 -6.02
CA LEU A 472 6.32 -4.45 -6.26
C LEU A 472 4.90 -3.87 -6.19
N ARG A 473 4.68 -2.75 -5.50
CA ARG A 473 3.40 -2.03 -5.39
C ARG A 473 3.26 -0.87 -6.37
N ASN A 474 4.21 -0.66 -7.27
CA ASN A 474 4.15 0.41 -8.28
C ASN A 474 2.85 0.41 -9.10
N TRP A 475 2.22 -0.73 -9.30
CA TRP A 475 0.96 -0.87 -10.01
C TRP A 475 -0.22 -0.12 -9.37
N GLN A 476 -0.15 0.19 -8.08
CA GLN A 476 -1.18 0.91 -7.32
C GLN A 476 -1.05 2.42 -7.49
N ASN A 477 0.21 2.90 -7.69
CA ASN A 477 0.54 4.32 -7.69
C ASN A 477 -0.16 5.09 -8.82
N GLY A 478 -0.79 6.21 -8.48
CA GLY A 478 -1.45 7.08 -9.44
C GLY A 478 -2.78 6.53 -9.99
N THR A 479 -3.26 5.38 -9.48
CA THR A 479 -4.54 4.79 -9.88
C THR A 479 -5.47 4.56 -8.69
N LEU A 480 -4.97 3.94 -7.62
CA LEU A 480 -5.76 3.70 -6.39
C LEU A 480 -5.55 4.84 -5.38
N TRP A 481 -4.32 5.29 -5.27
CA TRP A 481 -3.81 6.32 -4.36
C TRP A 481 -2.42 6.76 -4.79
N TRP A 482 -1.82 7.72 -4.08
CA TRP A 482 -0.40 7.95 -4.16
C TRP A 482 0.34 6.99 -3.22
N ASN A 483 1.28 6.21 -3.75
CA ASN A 483 2.15 5.41 -2.90
C ASN A 483 3.07 6.33 -2.08
N ASP A 484 3.14 6.06 -0.77
CA ASP A 484 4.17 6.61 0.09
C ASP A 484 5.26 5.56 0.28
N PRO A 485 6.42 5.70 -0.37
CA PRO A 485 7.52 4.73 -0.26
C PRO A 485 8.26 4.82 1.08
N ASP A 486 7.74 5.57 2.02
CA ASP A 486 8.37 6.07 3.22
C ASP A 486 9.32 7.26 2.97
N ALA A 487 9.85 7.83 4.02
CA ALA A 487 10.74 8.98 3.93
C ALA A 487 12.07 8.60 3.26
N ILE A 488 12.57 9.49 2.41
CA ILE A 488 13.95 9.39 1.97
C ILE A 488 14.88 9.78 3.12
N VAL A 489 15.92 8.96 3.35
CA VAL A 489 16.96 9.19 4.35
C VAL A 489 18.32 9.22 3.65
N LEU A 490 19.01 10.36 3.72
CA LEU A 490 20.26 10.65 3.01
C LEU A 490 21.43 10.96 3.95
N THR A 491 21.20 10.88 5.28
CA THR A 491 22.23 11.06 6.30
C THR A 491 22.57 9.74 6.99
N GLY A 492 23.75 9.65 7.61
CA GLY A 492 24.24 8.44 8.29
C GLY A 492 25.53 7.92 7.65
N GLU A 493 25.86 6.66 7.94
CA GLU A 493 27.15 6.05 7.60
C GLU A 493 27.12 5.11 6.40
N LEU A 494 26.02 5.10 5.61
CA LEU A 494 25.91 4.26 4.42
C LEU A 494 26.92 4.69 3.35
N PRO A 495 27.44 3.73 2.54
CA PRO A 495 28.20 4.03 1.34
C PRO A 495 27.42 4.88 0.33
N GLU A 496 28.13 5.63 -0.50
CA GLU A 496 27.50 6.50 -1.53
C GLU A 496 26.59 5.72 -2.47
N ASP A 497 27.00 4.53 -2.92
CA ASP A 497 26.23 3.69 -3.82
C ASP A 497 24.87 3.27 -3.20
N GLU A 498 24.84 3.00 -1.89
CA GLU A 498 23.61 2.63 -1.18
C GLU A 498 22.66 3.84 -1.00
N PHE A 499 23.19 5.05 -0.78
CA PHE A 499 22.38 6.27 -0.79
C PHE A 499 21.78 6.54 -2.18
N LEU A 500 22.57 6.40 -3.25
CA LEU A 500 22.07 6.58 -4.62
C LEU A 500 21.11 5.47 -5.02
N PHE A 501 21.32 4.24 -4.53
CA PHE A 501 20.36 3.16 -4.69
C PHE A 501 19.01 3.54 -4.07
N HIS A 502 19.03 3.99 -2.80
CA HIS A 502 17.81 4.43 -2.11
C HIS A 502 17.10 5.57 -2.85
N ALA A 503 17.85 6.60 -3.24
CA ALA A 503 17.31 7.75 -3.98
C ALA A 503 16.71 7.32 -5.35
N THR A 504 17.37 6.39 -6.06
CA THR A 504 16.89 5.84 -7.33
C THR A 504 15.62 5.00 -7.12
N ALA A 505 15.56 4.20 -6.05
CA ALA A 505 14.37 3.41 -5.72
C ALA A 505 13.18 4.32 -5.40
N ILE A 506 13.36 5.37 -4.61
CA ILE A 506 12.32 6.38 -4.35
C ILE A 506 11.86 7.04 -5.67
N TYR A 507 12.79 7.47 -6.53
CA TYR A 507 12.46 8.02 -7.84
C TYR A 507 11.60 7.05 -8.68
N ALA A 508 11.98 5.78 -8.69
CA ALA A 508 11.29 4.73 -9.47
C ALA A 508 9.87 4.43 -8.98
N THR A 509 9.48 4.82 -7.77
CA THR A 509 8.09 4.70 -7.31
C THR A 509 7.18 5.73 -7.95
N GLY A 510 7.70 6.90 -8.32
CA GLY A 510 6.90 8.03 -8.81
C GLY A 510 5.88 8.57 -7.80
N GLY A 511 5.88 8.06 -6.58
CA GLY A 511 4.92 8.36 -5.53
C GLY A 511 5.24 9.62 -4.73
N MET A 512 4.81 9.65 -3.47
CA MET A 512 5.09 10.73 -2.52
C MET A 512 6.59 10.84 -2.23
N LEU A 513 7.05 12.04 -1.82
CA LEU A 513 8.44 12.29 -1.45
C LEU A 513 8.51 13.12 -0.16
N LEU A 514 8.83 12.48 0.95
CA LEU A 514 9.09 13.15 2.23
C LEU A 514 10.53 12.91 2.66
N SER A 515 11.25 13.96 3.10
CA SER A 515 12.56 13.79 3.73
C SER A 515 12.39 13.40 5.20
N GLY A 516 13.15 12.43 5.66
CA GLY A 516 13.20 11.97 7.06
C GLY A 516 14.49 12.36 7.79
N ASP A 517 15.25 13.31 7.24
CA ASP A 517 16.50 13.74 7.82
C ASP A 517 16.36 15.05 8.62
N ASP A 518 17.24 15.25 9.59
CA ASP A 518 17.47 16.57 10.17
C ASP A 518 18.18 17.45 9.13
N LEU A 519 17.39 18.33 8.49
CA LEU A 519 17.89 19.20 7.42
C LEU A 519 18.89 20.23 7.92
N THR A 520 18.89 20.54 9.22
CA THR A 520 19.87 21.48 9.83
C THR A 520 21.29 20.93 9.83
N ALA A 521 21.43 19.60 9.78
CA ALA A 521 22.70 18.88 9.76
C ALA A 521 23.00 18.18 8.43
N MET A 522 22.15 18.39 7.40
CA MET A 522 22.31 17.69 6.12
C MET A 522 23.50 18.24 5.31
N PRO A 523 24.46 17.39 4.89
CA PRO A 523 25.57 17.82 4.04
C PRO A 523 25.10 18.35 2.68
N ALA A 524 25.80 19.35 2.13
CA ALA A 524 25.44 19.98 0.85
C ALA A 524 25.29 19.00 -0.33
N PRO A 525 26.13 17.97 -0.52
CA PRO A 525 25.92 16.97 -1.58
C PRO A 525 24.60 16.21 -1.40
N ARG A 526 24.21 15.86 -0.17
CA ARG A 526 22.95 15.17 0.13
C ARG A 526 21.74 16.07 -0.12
N MET A 527 21.85 17.35 0.25
CA MET A 527 20.84 18.35 -0.08
C MET A 527 20.67 18.50 -1.60
N ALA A 528 21.76 18.44 -2.37
CA ALA A 528 21.69 18.46 -3.84
C ALA A 528 20.97 17.22 -4.41
N THR A 529 21.22 16.02 -3.85
CA THR A 529 20.50 14.78 -4.20
C THR A 529 19.01 14.91 -3.92
N LEU A 530 18.64 15.40 -2.72
CA LEU A 530 17.24 15.62 -2.36
C LEU A 530 16.53 16.58 -3.32
N LYS A 531 17.19 17.69 -3.68
CA LYS A 531 16.67 18.69 -4.62
C LYS A 531 16.40 18.10 -6.02
N LYS A 532 17.25 17.17 -6.50
CA LYS A 532 17.06 16.50 -7.80
C LYS A 532 15.83 15.60 -7.86
N LEU A 533 15.34 15.13 -6.71
CA LEU A 533 14.14 14.30 -6.64
C LEU A 533 12.84 15.12 -6.68
N LEU A 534 12.90 16.44 -6.58
CA LEU A 534 11.74 17.33 -6.51
C LEU A 534 11.46 18.01 -7.86
N PRO A 535 10.20 18.06 -8.29
CA PRO A 535 9.06 17.30 -7.76
C PRO A 535 9.07 15.84 -8.22
N PRO A 536 8.43 14.90 -7.48
CA PRO A 536 8.29 13.52 -7.92
C PRO A 536 7.48 13.45 -9.23
N THR A 537 7.78 12.44 -10.04
CA THR A 537 7.22 12.34 -11.41
C THR A 537 5.72 12.04 -11.46
N GLY A 538 5.16 11.43 -10.41
CA GLY A 538 3.81 10.87 -10.42
C GLY A 538 3.69 9.59 -11.25
N VAL A 539 4.75 9.18 -11.95
CA VAL A 539 4.77 8.03 -12.87
C VAL A 539 5.71 6.96 -12.32
N PRO A 540 5.21 5.77 -11.98
CA PRO A 540 6.05 4.69 -11.47
C PRO A 540 6.82 3.99 -12.58
N ALA A 541 7.97 3.43 -12.24
CA ALA A 541 8.74 2.54 -13.11
C ALA A 541 7.96 1.26 -13.40
N ILE A 542 8.05 0.80 -14.64
CA ILE A 542 7.59 -0.50 -15.11
C ILE A 542 8.83 -1.39 -15.22
N PHE A 543 8.85 -2.49 -14.49
CA PHE A 543 9.98 -3.40 -14.49
C PHE A 543 9.88 -4.41 -15.61
N GLN A 544 11.00 -4.64 -16.29
CA GLN A 544 11.12 -5.58 -17.39
C GLN A 544 11.41 -7.02 -16.93
N ASP A 545 11.73 -7.19 -15.66
CA ASP A 545 12.08 -8.47 -15.06
C ASP A 545 11.51 -8.62 -13.64
N GLN A 546 11.28 -9.88 -13.25
CA GLN A 546 10.72 -10.23 -11.95
C GLN A 546 11.69 -9.98 -10.76
N ASN A 547 12.97 -9.71 -11.05
CA ASN A 547 13.96 -9.43 -10.01
C ASN A 547 14.14 -7.94 -9.77
N LEU A 548 13.32 -7.09 -10.42
CA LEU A 548 13.34 -5.63 -10.28
C LEU A 548 14.70 -5.00 -10.60
N ARG A 549 15.42 -5.55 -11.60
CA ARG A 549 16.75 -5.07 -11.97
C ARG A 549 16.71 -3.94 -12.99
N VAL A 550 15.75 -3.99 -13.91
CA VAL A 550 15.62 -3.00 -15.00
C VAL A 550 14.21 -2.43 -15.00
N GLY A 551 14.09 -1.16 -14.62
CA GLY A 551 12.83 -0.41 -14.62
C GLY A 551 12.85 0.76 -15.59
N ILE A 552 11.72 1.07 -16.22
CA ILE A 552 11.55 2.22 -17.10
C ILE A 552 10.42 3.10 -16.59
N VAL A 553 10.71 4.38 -16.33
CA VAL A 553 9.69 5.41 -16.05
C VAL A 553 9.34 6.10 -17.37
N PRO A 554 8.14 5.86 -17.93
CA PRO A 554 7.76 6.37 -19.24
C PRO A 554 7.20 7.80 -19.14
N LEU A 555 8.06 8.81 -19.12
CA LEU A 555 7.65 10.22 -19.12
C LEU A 555 7.31 10.69 -20.55
N PRO A 556 6.50 11.75 -20.73
CA PRO A 556 6.05 12.19 -22.05
C PRO A 556 7.16 12.53 -23.05
N ALA A 557 8.22 13.20 -22.59
CA ALA A 557 9.34 13.63 -23.44
C ALA A 557 10.65 12.88 -23.19
N THR A 558 10.70 12.04 -22.14
CA THR A 558 11.93 11.44 -21.64
C THR A 558 11.63 10.04 -21.11
N ARG A 559 12.54 9.10 -21.30
CA ARG A 559 12.50 7.83 -20.57
C ARG A 559 13.59 7.82 -19.52
N MET A 560 13.20 7.52 -18.27
CA MET A 560 14.20 7.27 -17.25
C MET A 560 14.39 5.77 -17.11
N VAL A 561 15.63 5.31 -17.23
CA VAL A 561 16.01 3.93 -17.04
C VAL A 561 16.63 3.78 -15.66
N CYS A 562 16.04 2.90 -14.85
CA CYS A 562 16.54 2.56 -13.52
C CYS A 562 17.19 1.18 -13.59
N LEU A 563 18.47 1.09 -13.24
CA LEU A 563 19.20 -0.17 -13.13
C LEU A 563 19.56 -0.39 -11.67
N PHE A 564 19.29 -1.60 -11.15
CA PHE A 564 19.53 -1.95 -9.74
C PHE A 564 20.37 -3.21 -9.60
N ASN A 565 21.52 -3.10 -8.99
CA ASN A 565 22.30 -4.23 -8.51
C ASN A 565 21.93 -4.52 -7.04
N TRP A 566 21.13 -5.56 -6.84
CA TRP A 566 20.66 -6.01 -5.52
C TRP A 566 21.63 -6.95 -4.81
N GLU A 567 22.66 -7.43 -5.55
CA GLU A 567 23.55 -8.49 -5.11
C GLU A 567 24.77 -7.94 -4.33
N ASP A 568 25.41 -8.81 -3.58
CA ASP A 568 26.62 -8.50 -2.80
C ASP A 568 27.91 -8.52 -3.65
N VAL A 569 27.77 -8.67 -4.97
CA VAL A 569 28.87 -8.73 -5.94
C VAL A 569 28.58 -7.80 -7.11
N PRO A 570 29.62 -7.32 -7.81
CA PRO A 570 29.45 -6.56 -9.04
C PRO A 570 28.70 -7.37 -10.11
N MET A 571 27.90 -6.70 -10.93
CA MET A 571 27.19 -7.33 -12.03
C MET A 571 27.07 -6.40 -13.25
N THR A 572 26.94 -7.01 -14.43
CA THR A 572 26.64 -6.29 -15.67
C THR A 572 25.13 -6.27 -15.89
N LEU A 573 24.56 -5.07 -16.06
CA LEU A 573 23.15 -4.89 -16.38
C LEU A 573 22.99 -4.22 -17.74
N SER A 574 21.97 -4.64 -18.48
CA SER A 574 21.64 -4.05 -19.78
C SER A 574 20.15 -3.72 -19.87
N ALA A 575 19.86 -2.58 -20.50
CA ALA A 575 18.50 -2.14 -20.81
C ALA A 575 18.39 -1.86 -22.31
N ARG A 576 17.36 -2.41 -22.97
CA ARG A 576 17.05 -2.10 -24.36
C ARG A 576 16.12 -0.90 -24.44
N LEU A 577 16.47 0.05 -25.30
CA LEU A 577 15.63 1.19 -25.62
C LEU A 577 14.79 0.90 -26.88
N PRO A 578 13.66 1.56 -27.08
CA PRO A 578 12.81 1.35 -28.26
C PRO A 578 13.46 1.82 -29.56
N ARG A 579 14.43 2.72 -29.47
CA ARG A 579 15.26 3.27 -30.54
C ARG A 579 16.55 3.84 -29.95
N ARG A 580 17.43 4.31 -30.82
CA ARG A 580 18.69 4.96 -30.40
C ARG A 580 18.42 6.34 -29.79
N LEU A 581 18.66 6.52 -28.49
CA LEU A 581 18.43 7.74 -27.71
C LEU A 581 19.75 8.29 -27.18
N SER A 582 19.79 9.59 -26.91
CA SER A 582 20.87 10.23 -26.15
C SER A 582 20.70 9.89 -24.66
N VAL A 583 21.76 9.42 -24.01
CA VAL A 583 21.74 8.95 -22.62
C VAL A 583 22.62 9.83 -21.76
N THR A 584 22.12 10.24 -20.59
CA THR A 584 22.83 11.01 -19.58
C THR A 584 22.64 10.34 -18.22
N ASP A 585 23.72 10.21 -17.43
CA ASP A 585 23.59 9.80 -16.03
C ASP A 585 22.93 10.92 -15.23
N PHE A 586 21.79 10.64 -14.63
CA PHE A 586 20.96 11.65 -13.96
C PHE A 586 21.66 12.24 -12.71
N TRP A 587 22.38 11.40 -11.96
CA TRP A 587 23.00 11.84 -10.71
C TRP A 587 24.20 12.74 -10.96
N SER A 588 25.10 12.35 -11.85
CA SER A 588 26.31 13.11 -12.17
C SER A 588 26.11 14.17 -13.27
N GLY A 589 25.11 14.02 -14.13
CA GLY A 589 24.92 14.84 -15.32
C GLY A 589 25.88 14.47 -16.46
N ALA A 590 26.64 13.38 -16.33
CA ALA A 590 27.62 12.98 -17.35
C ALA A 590 26.93 12.41 -18.60
N PRO A 591 27.27 12.92 -19.81
CA PRO A 591 26.77 12.36 -21.07
C PRO A 591 27.40 10.98 -21.31
N MET A 592 26.57 10.01 -21.71
CA MET A 592 26.98 8.64 -21.99
C MET A 592 26.97 8.30 -23.50
N GLY A 593 26.54 9.25 -24.34
CA GLY A 593 26.41 9.05 -25.77
C GLY A 593 25.03 8.55 -26.23
N ARG A 594 24.98 7.97 -27.44
CA ARG A 594 23.72 7.49 -28.05
C ARG A 594 23.69 5.98 -28.12
N HIS A 595 22.64 5.39 -27.52
CA HIS A 595 22.48 3.94 -27.40
C HIS A 595 21.08 3.48 -27.82
N ASP A 596 20.98 2.28 -28.34
CA ASP A 596 19.77 1.47 -28.50
C ASP A 596 19.72 0.33 -27.46
N VAL A 597 20.92 -0.06 -26.96
CA VAL A 597 21.10 -0.92 -25.79
C VAL A 597 22.09 -0.23 -24.85
N ILE A 598 21.67 0.05 -23.64
CA ILE A 598 22.53 0.53 -22.58
C ILE A 598 23.11 -0.69 -21.87
N THR A 599 24.43 -0.76 -21.74
CA THR A 599 25.11 -1.79 -20.94
C THR A 599 26.03 -1.11 -19.94
N ILE A 600 25.82 -1.36 -18.66
CA ILE A 600 26.69 -0.94 -17.59
C ILE A 600 27.41 -2.16 -17.05
N ALA A 601 28.70 -2.24 -17.37
CA ALA A 601 29.57 -3.32 -16.89
C ALA A 601 29.96 -3.07 -15.43
N ASP A 602 30.17 -4.14 -14.70
CA ASP A 602 30.75 -4.14 -13.34
C ASP A 602 30.10 -3.12 -12.37
N MET A 603 28.76 -2.99 -12.45
CA MET A 603 28.03 -2.18 -11.48
C MET A 603 28.35 -2.68 -10.07
N PRO A 604 28.85 -1.82 -9.17
CA PRO A 604 29.19 -2.22 -7.81
C PRO A 604 28.04 -2.94 -7.10
N ALA A 605 28.34 -3.75 -6.10
CA ALA A 605 27.36 -4.29 -5.17
C ALA A 605 26.50 -3.14 -4.59
N HIS A 606 25.22 -3.41 -4.35
CA HIS A 606 24.29 -2.46 -3.71
C HIS A 606 24.19 -1.09 -4.41
N SER A 607 24.35 -1.06 -5.73
CA SER A 607 24.34 0.20 -6.49
C SER A 607 23.15 0.31 -7.44
N ALA A 608 22.81 1.53 -7.82
CA ALA A 608 21.83 1.80 -8.85
C ALA A 608 22.33 2.86 -9.83
N ARG A 609 21.77 2.86 -11.04
CA ARG A 609 21.90 3.93 -12.02
C ARG A 609 20.54 4.46 -12.42
N LEU A 610 20.43 5.76 -12.50
CA LEU A 610 19.27 6.45 -13.05
C LEU A 610 19.72 7.20 -14.29
N LEU A 611 19.21 6.80 -15.44
CA LEU A 611 19.67 7.28 -16.74
C LEU A 611 18.54 7.98 -17.46
N GLU A 612 18.79 9.22 -17.87
CA GLU A 612 17.87 10.03 -18.66
C GLU A 612 18.11 9.73 -20.15
N CYS A 613 17.04 9.35 -20.86
CA CYS A 613 17.07 8.97 -22.26
C CYS A 613 16.12 9.86 -23.05
N VAL A 614 16.66 10.69 -23.96
CA VAL A 614 15.92 11.65 -24.76
C VAL A 614 16.14 11.47 -26.26
N ASP A 615 15.18 11.92 -27.08
CA ASP A 615 15.40 12.07 -28.51
C ASP A 615 16.49 13.15 -28.74
N ALA A 616 17.34 12.92 -29.73
CA ALA A 616 18.42 13.84 -30.09
C ALA A 616 17.91 14.99 -30.95
#